data_2a1f921f8554a7530f00c2cf5f0c9cfe
#
_entry.id   2a1f921f8554a7530f00c2cf5f0c9cfe
#
_cell.length_a   1.000
_cell.length_b   1.000
_cell.length_c   1.000
_cell.angle_alpha   90.00
_cell.angle_beta   90.00
_cell.angle_gamma   90.00
#
_symmetry.space_group_name_H-M   'P 1'
#
loop_
_entity.id
_entity.type
_entity.pdbx_description
1 polymer ?
#
loop_
_entity_poly.entity_id
_entity_poly.type
_entity_poly.pdbx_seq_one_letter_code
_entity_poly.pdbx_strand_id
1 'polypeptide(L)'
;MLSLLLLTGCWGYPYPPNTPTPPILSIYLTGITVQPDTMDLEEGESQSINSVTAYYSDSSMADVPLSNCSYYSYNPTCAIANSNGLITALSAGSTTITVIYIEGTISKTDTIEITIDTPPIQDEIVYRALCVGVGDYINYEGNDDLLAPSYDVDRIRQILQQCRFGPSNIIFSNISYLKDWQAIKLNILQNISSTFSGADSNDISYFYFSGHGALVGNTSYICPADLTSFANSAISVDELESALSAIPGIKVVFLDSCYSGGFIGKSMDETITSKEKLDTFNNEVINVFSQADSKGLLTTNQYKVLTSCHYYQECMELLPVIPGDFDPFGVFTMALCEGCGYYGNYPADSNLDTKVSLQEAYLYVKSYVMQSDIQLPNISIIQDVQVYPNGSNFPIVEY
;
A
#
# COMPACT_ATOMS: atom_id res chain seq x y z
N MET A 1 29.72 -2.52 -105.59
CA MET A 1 31.11 -2.78 -105.93
C MET A 1 31.73 -3.63 -104.86
N LEU A 2 32.15 -4.80 -105.32
CA LEU A 2 33.24 -5.68 -104.96
C LEU A 2 33.31 -6.13 -103.47
N SER A 3 32.89 -7.35 -103.13
CA SER A 3 33.60 -8.60 -103.37
C SER A 3 34.93 -8.68 -102.64
N LEU A 4 35.02 -9.51 -101.60
CA LEU A 4 36.00 -10.62 -101.60
C LEU A 4 35.76 -11.62 -100.43
N LEU A 5 35.58 -12.86 -100.83
CA LEU A 5 35.72 -14.08 -100.01
C LEU A 5 37.17 -14.26 -99.55
N LEU A 6 37.38 -14.79 -98.34
CA LEU A 6 38.48 -15.75 -98.15
C LEU A 6 38.18 -16.69 -96.97
N LEU A 7 38.03 -17.95 -97.27
CA LEU A 7 38.08 -19.12 -96.43
C LEU A 7 39.49 -19.40 -95.93
N THR A 8 39.66 -19.77 -94.68
CA THR A 8 40.68 -20.71 -94.16
C THR A 8 40.32 -21.06 -92.73
N GLY A 9 39.99 -22.28 -92.45
CA GLY A 9 40.93 -23.28 -92.07
C GLY A 9 40.61 -23.66 -90.60
N CYS A 10 39.85 -24.78 -90.45
CA CYS A 10 39.72 -25.48 -89.19
C CYS A 10 41.06 -25.97 -88.67
N TRP A 11 41.47 -25.51 -87.51
CA TRP A 11 42.41 -26.26 -86.67
C TRP A 11 41.70 -26.58 -85.37
N GLY A 12 41.36 -27.88 -85.20
CA GLY A 12 40.87 -28.41 -83.93
C GLY A 12 41.99 -28.40 -82.88
N TYR A 13 41.79 -27.68 -81.85
CA TYR A 13 42.59 -27.87 -80.63
C TYR A 13 42.06 -29.10 -79.89
N PRO A 14 42.90 -29.97 -79.38
CA PRO A 14 42.49 -31.06 -78.53
C PRO A 14 42.06 -30.51 -77.19
N TYR A 15 40.89 -30.92 -76.76
CA TYR A 15 40.44 -30.68 -75.40
C TYR A 15 41.51 -31.23 -74.41
N PRO A 16 41.93 -30.46 -73.42
CA PRO A 16 42.75 -31.02 -72.36
C PRO A 16 41.94 -32.07 -71.59
N PRO A 17 42.56 -33.17 -71.19
CA PRO A 17 41.87 -34.22 -70.45
C PRO A 17 41.53 -33.73 -69.04
N ASN A 18 40.27 -33.95 -68.68
CA ASN A 18 39.75 -33.97 -67.33
C ASN A 18 40.48 -33.09 -66.31
N THR A 19 40.11 -31.83 -66.19
CA THR A 19 40.31 -31.10 -64.88
C THR A 19 39.49 -31.82 -63.84
N PRO A 20 40.07 -32.31 -62.75
CA PRO A 20 39.29 -32.87 -61.65
C PRO A 20 38.33 -31.80 -61.17
N THR A 21 37.05 -32.12 -61.13
CA THR A 21 36.03 -31.28 -60.46
C THR A 21 36.53 -31.03 -59.08
N PRO A 22 36.66 -29.77 -58.63
CA PRO A 22 37.07 -29.48 -57.22
C PRO A 22 36.12 -30.23 -56.29
N PRO A 23 36.63 -30.85 -55.23
CA PRO A 23 35.80 -31.55 -54.29
C PRO A 23 34.70 -30.58 -53.79
N ILE A 24 33.46 -30.99 -53.92
CA ILE A 24 32.33 -30.28 -53.28
C ILE A 24 32.60 -30.38 -51.78
N LEU A 25 33.16 -29.31 -51.22
CA LEU A 25 33.28 -29.19 -49.79
C LEU A 25 31.85 -29.19 -49.22
N SER A 26 31.48 -30.32 -48.63
CA SER A 26 30.19 -30.40 -47.93
C SER A 26 30.19 -29.41 -46.77
N ILE A 27 29.23 -28.49 -46.78
CA ILE A 27 28.97 -27.58 -45.65
C ILE A 27 28.49 -28.44 -44.46
N TYR A 28 29.09 -28.27 -43.34
CA TYR A 28 28.72 -29.02 -42.13
C TYR A 28 28.66 -28.11 -40.90
N LEU A 29 27.86 -28.50 -39.89
CA LEU A 29 27.64 -27.79 -38.61
C LEU A 29 28.93 -27.74 -37.78
N THR A 30 29.39 -26.54 -37.44
CA THR A 30 30.63 -26.32 -36.66
C THR A 30 30.34 -25.96 -35.20
N GLY A 31 29.20 -25.30 -34.91
CA GLY A 31 28.81 -24.88 -33.55
C GLY A 31 27.38 -24.40 -33.51
N ILE A 32 26.92 -24.15 -32.30
CA ILE A 32 25.69 -23.38 -32.00
C ILE A 32 25.99 -22.32 -30.93
N THR A 33 25.16 -21.28 -30.87
CA THR A 33 25.04 -20.37 -29.71
C THR A 33 23.61 -20.21 -29.31
N VAL A 34 23.36 -20.14 -28.01
CA VAL A 34 22.06 -19.90 -27.40
C VAL A 34 22.00 -18.51 -26.79
N GLN A 35 20.84 -17.87 -26.85
CA GLN A 35 20.61 -16.59 -26.20
C GLN A 35 19.29 -16.63 -25.38
N PRO A 36 19.31 -16.08 -24.17
CA PRO A 36 20.46 -15.56 -23.47
C PRO A 36 21.39 -16.69 -22.99
N ASP A 37 22.63 -16.35 -22.63
CA ASP A 37 23.61 -17.26 -22.03
C ASP A 37 23.45 -17.41 -20.52
N THR A 38 22.73 -16.47 -19.87
CA THR A 38 22.35 -16.49 -18.46
C THR A 38 20.89 -16.10 -18.28
N MET A 39 20.21 -16.66 -17.26
CA MET A 39 18.87 -16.26 -16.83
C MET A 39 18.82 -16.19 -15.31
N ASP A 40 18.32 -15.07 -14.79
CA ASP A 40 17.97 -14.90 -13.39
C ASP A 40 16.45 -14.96 -13.26
N LEU A 41 15.93 -15.90 -12.47
CA LEU A 41 14.50 -16.18 -12.30
C LEU A 41 14.14 -16.22 -10.82
N GLU A 42 12.89 -15.98 -10.49
CA GLU A 42 12.33 -16.31 -9.20
C GLU A 42 11.72 -17.72 -9.20
N GLU A 43 11.66 -18.36 -8.05
CA GLU A 43 11.01 -19.67 -7.89
C GLU A 43 9.55 -19.59 -8.37
N GLY A 44 9.18 -20.49 -9.30
CA GLY A 44 7.87 -20.52 -9.95
C GLY A 44 7.79 -19.75 -11.27
N GLU A 45 8.78 -18.93 -11.63
CA GLU A 45 8.81 -18.22 -12.90
C GLU A 45 9.16 -19.14 -14.08
N SER A 46 8.80 -18.69 -15.28
CA SER A 46 9.16 -19.36 -16.53
C SER A 46 9.57 -18.32 -17.57
N GLN A 47 10.68 -18.60 -18.25
CA GLN A 47 11.20 -17.75 -19.33
C GLN A 47 11.63 -18.61 -20.53
N SER A 48 11.34 -18.12 -21.74
CA SER A 48 11.74 -18.79 -22.97
C SER A 48 13.15 -18.40 -23.38
N ILE A 49 13.87 -19.37 -23.97
CA ILE A 49 15.07 -19.11 -24.74
C ILE A 49 14.69 -18.20 -25.93
N ASN A 50 15.53 -17.20 -26.22
CA ASN A 50 15.23 -16.21 -27.26
C ASN A 50 15.59 -16.76 -28.63
N SER A 51 16.77 -17.38 -28.77
CA SER A 51 17.25 -17.93 -30.06
C SER A 51 18.33 -18.98 -29.87
N VAL A 52 18.45 -19.85 -30.87
CA VAL A 52 19.59 -20.73 -31.10
C VAL A 52 20.08 -20.47 -32.50
N THR A 53 21.37 -20.15 -32.66
CA THR A 53 22.01 -19.90 -33.97
C THR A 53 23.03 -20.98 -34.28
N ALA A 54 22.92 -21.62 -35.42
CA ALA A 54 23.87 -22.61 -35.94
C ALA A 54 24.94 -21.94 -36.82
N TYR A 55 26.17 -22.42 -36.72
CA TYR A 55 27.33 -21.96 -37.48
C TYR A 55 27.85 -23.11 -38.37
N TYR A 56 28.26 -22.78 -39.59
CA TYR A 56 28.69 -23.77 -40.61
C TYR A 56 30.12 -23.55 -41.05
N SER A 57 30.69 -24.59 -41.69
CA SER A 57 32.09 -24.62 -42.13
C SER A 57 32.44 -23.60 -43.23
N ASP A 58 31.45 -23.05 -43.89
CA ASP A 58 31.58 -21.98 -44.89
C ASP A 58 31.38 -20.58 -44.29
N SER A 59 31.31 -20.47 -42.95
CA SER A 59 31.03 -19.25 -42.20
C SER A 59 29.58 -18.74 -42.33
N SER A 60 28.68 -19.50 -42.91
CA SER A 60 27.25 -19.17 -42.89
C SER A 60 26.63 -19.45 -41.51
N MET A 61 25.50 -18.79 -41.22
CA MET A 61 24.72 -18.94 -39.99
C MET A 61 23.27 -19.18 -40.35
N ALA A 62 22.55 -19.88 -39.48
CA ALA A 62 21.12 -20.08 -39.60
C ALA A 62 20.45 -20.14 -38.21
N ASP A 63 19.24 -19.58 -38.09
CA ASP A 63 18.42 -19.73 -36.90
C ASP A 63 17.88 -21.16 -36.83
N VAL A 64 17.98 -21.75 -35.63
CA VAL A 64 17.46 -23.09 -35.34
C VAL A 64 16.13 -22.93 -34.57
N PRO A 65 15.03 -23.51 -35.11
CA PRO A 65 13.79 -23.57 -34.34
C PRO A 65 14.01 -24.26 -33.00
N LEU A 66 13.54 -23.66 -31.89
CA LEU A 66 13.71 -24.20 -30.54
C LEU A 66 13.17 -25.65 -30.42
N SER A 67 12.12 -25.98 -31.16
CA SER A 67 11.55 -27.33 -31.22
C SER A 67 12.46 -28.39 -31.88
N ASN A 68 13.52 -27.95 -32.55
CA ASN A 68 14.51 -28.84 -33.16
C ASN A 68 15.71 -29.13 -32.24
N CYS A 69 15.70 -28.49 -31.03
CA CYS A 69 16.70 -28.68 -30.01
C CYS A 69 16.21 -29.67 -28.94
N SER A 70 17.16 -30.28 -28.25
CA SER A 70 16.94 -31.03 -27.03
C SER A 70 17.57 -30.29 -25.88
N TYR A 71 16.95 -30.40 -24.68
CA TYR A 71 17.34 -29.67 -23.50
C TYR A 71 17.63 -30.63 -22.35
N TYR A 72 18.73 -30.37 -21.63
CA TYR A 72 19.11 -31.16 -20.48
C TYR A 72 19.48 -30.24 -19.33
N SER A 73 18.82 -30.44 -18.16
CA SER A 73 19.17 -29.74 -16.93
C SER A 73 20.12 -30.55 -16.06
N TYR A 74 21.20 -29.94 -15.60
CA TYR A 74 22.11 -30.60 -14.64
C TYR A 74 21.48 -30.81 -13.27
N ASN A 75 20.54 -29.95 -12.89
CA ASN A 75 19.75 -30.09 -11.67
C ASN A 75 18.27 -29.90 -11.98
N PRO A 76 17.53 -30.95 -12.37
CA PRO A 76 16.12 -30.83 -12.74
C PRO A 76 15.18 -30.57 -11.54
N THR A 77 15.68 -30.59 -10.29
CA THR A 77 14.91 -30.11 -9.13
C THR A 77 15.00 -28.59 -8.97
N CYS A 78 16.00 -27.95 -9.58
CA CYS A 78 16.17 -26.49 -9.59
C CYS A 78 15.43 -25.88 -10.78
N ALA A 79 15.74 -26.31 -12.03
CA ALA A 79 15.04 -25.86 -13.22
C ALA A 79 14.89 -26.98 -14.25
N ILE A 80 13.83 -26.90 -15.06
CA ILE A 80 13.58 -27.77 -16.22
C ILE A 80 13.35 -26.94 -17.47
N ALA A 81 13.60 -27.54 -18.65
CA ALA A 81 13.24 -26.95 -19.93
C ALA A 81 12.32 -27.90 -20.68
N ASN A 82 11.28 -27.38 -21.34
CA ASN A 82 10.42 -28.17 -22.21
C ASN A 82 10.95 -28.21 -23.65
N SER A 83 10.31 -28.99 -24.53
CA SER A 83 10.71 -29.15 -25.94
C SER A 83 10.63 -27.88 -26.79
N ASN A 84 10.04 -26.80 -26.29
CA ASN A 84 9.94 -25.52 -26.99
C ASN A 84 10.91 -24.48 -26.42
N GLY A 85 11.84 -24.88 -25.53
CA GLY A 85 12.82 -23.99 -24.95
C GLY A 85 12.27 -23.09 -23.85
N LEU A 86 11.08 -23.39 -23.26
CA LEU A 86 10.58 -22.72 -22.08
C LEU A 86 11.25 -23.33 -20.84
N ILE A 87 12.00 -22.54 -20.12
CA ILE A 87 12.65 -22.87 -18.86
C ILE A 87 11.72 -22.52 -17.72
N THR A 88 11.52 -23.43 -16.77
CA THR A 88 10.71 -23.23 -15.58
C THR A 88 11.59 -23.40 -14.34
N ALA A 89 11.60 -22.38 -13.48
CA ALA A 89 12.25 -22.37 -12.18
C ALA A 89 11.40 -23.13 -11.15
N LEU A 90 11.98 -24.13 -10.48
CA LEU A 90 11.26 -25.02 -9.55
C LEU A 90 11.66 -24.80 -8.09
N SER A 91 12.92 -24.50 -7.83
CA SER A 91 13.42 -24.20 -6.48
C SER A 91 14.67 -23.33 -6.55
N ALA A 92 14.87 -22.51 -5.51
CA ALA A 92 16.03 -21.65 -5.40
C ALA A 92 17.36 -22.41 -5.51
N GLY A 93 18.35 -21.77 -6.16
CA GLY A 93 19.67 -22.33 -6.42
C GLY A 93 20.17 -22.01 -7.80
N SER A 94 21.18 -22.73 -8.27
CA SER A 94 21.71 -22.56 -9.63
C SER A 94 21.82 -23.87 -10.35
N THR A 95 21.64 -23.82 -11.65
CA THR A 95 21.81 -24.98 -12.55
C THR A 95 22.23 -24.50 -13.92
N THR A 96 22.65 -25.43 -14.75
CA THR A 96 22.97 -25.19 -16.16
C THR A 96 22.00 -25.98 -17.03
N ILE A 97 21.42 -25.36 -18.04
CA ILE A 97 20.64 -26.01 -19.10
C ILE A 97 21.53 -26.14 -20.30
N THR A 98 21.78 -27.38 -20.73
CA THR A 98 22.48 -27.67 -21.99
C THR A 98 21.47 -27.75 -23.13
N VAL A 99 21.69 -26.96 -24.18
CA VAL A 99 20.95 -26.98 -25.44
C VAL A 99 21.72 -27.81 -26.42
N ILE A 100 21.05 -28.78 -27.08
CA ILE A 100 21.67 -29.75 -28.00
C ILE A 100 20.95 -29.62 -29.34
N TYR A 101 21.68 -29.35 -30.38
CA TYR A 101 21.19 -29.39 -31.76
C TYR A 101 21.94 -30.45 -32.55
N ILE A 102 21.19 -31.25 -33.33
CA ILE A 102 21.73 -32.35 -34.16
C ILE A 102 21.32 -32.12 -35.60
N GLU A 103 22.32 -32.09 -36.48
CA GLU A 103 22.13 -32.05 -37.93
C GLU A 103 22.84 -33.22 -38.59
N GLY A 104 22.08 -34.15 -39.19
CA GLY A 104 22.60 -35.40 -39.68
C GLY A 104 23.25 -36.25 -38.58
N THR A 105 24.58 -36.40 -38.63
CA THR A 105 25.35 -37.14 -37.61
C THR A 105 26.15 -36.22 -36.68
N ILE A 106 26.05 -34.90 -36.88
CA ILE A 106 26.83 -33.93 -36.12
C ILE A 106 25.96 -33.35 -35.02
N SER A 107 26.43 -33.46 -33.78
CA SER A 107 25.81 -32.86 -32.61
C SER A 107 26.65 -31.68 -32.12
N LYS A 108 26.01 -30.58 -31.77
CA LYS A 108 26.62 -29.41 -31.14
C LYS A 108 25.81 -28.99 -29.94
N THR A 109 26.48 -28.42 -28.93
CA THR A 109 25.88 -28.02 -27.69
C THR A 109 26.32 -26.61 -27.29
N ASP A 110 25.46 -25.93 -26.58
CA ASP A 110 25.75 -24.70 -25.83
C ASP A 110 24.96 -24.70 -24.53
N THR A 111 25.23 -23.79 -23.64
CA THR A 111 24.68 -23.82 -22.27
C THR A 111 24.12 -22.47 -21.85
N ILE A 112 23.10 -22.53 -21.01
CA ILE A 112 22.53 -21.39 -20.31
C ILE A 112 22.75 -21.60 -18.82
N GLU A 113 23.33 -20.61 -18.12
CA GLU A 113 23.41 -20.60 -16.67
C GLU A 113 22.14 -20.02 -16.10
N ILE A 114 21.53 -20.74 -15.16
CA ILE A 114 20.28 -20.36 -14.50
C ILE A 114 20.57 -20.11 -13.03
N THR A 115 20.21 -18.90 -12.55
CA THR A 115 20.15 -18.58 -11.12
C THR A 115 18.69 -18.40 -10.73
N ILE A 116 18.27 -19.04 -9.64
CA ILE A 116 16.91 -18.95 -9.13
C ILE A 116 16.98 -18.45 -7.71
N ASP A 117 16.39 -17.30 -7.50
CA ASP A 117 16.22 -16.71 -6.18
C ASP A 117 14.90 -17.19 -5.54
N THR A 118 14.90 -17.32 -4.21
CA THR A 118 13.64 -17.41 -3.49
C THR A 118 12.90 -16.09 -3.70
N PRO A 119 11.58 -16.12 -4.01
CA PRO A 119 10.79 -14.91 -3.93
C PRO A 119 11.09 -14.21 -2.61
N PRO A 120 11.26 -12.89 -2.58
CA PRO A 120 11.42 -12.19 -1.33
C PRO A 120 10.30 -12.65 -0.40
N ILE A 121 10.64 -13.09 0.81
CA ILE A 121 9.64 -13.40 1.82
C ILE A 121 8.82 -12.13 1.93
N GLN A 122 7.60 -12.16 1.39
CA GLN A 122 6.68 -11.05 1.54
C GLN A 122 6.39 -10.99 3.03
N ASP A 123 7.02 -10.03 3.70
CA ASP A 123 6.87 -9.85 5.12
C ASP A 123 5.38 -9.68 5.41
N GLU A 124 4.86 -10.45 6.35
CA GLU A 124 3.43 -10.50 6.59
C GLU A 124 2.97 -9.13 7.12
N ILE A 125 1.99 -8.52 6.44
CA ILE A 125 1.43 -7.21 6.85
C ILE A 125 0.90 -7.35 8.28
N VAL A 126 1.39 -6.51 9.18
CA VAL A 126 0.94 -6.49 10.58
C VAL A 126 0.09 -5.24 10.83
N TYR A 127 -1.11 -5.46 11.36
CA TYR A 127 -2.02 -4.40 11.76
C TYR A 127 -1.90 -4.14 13.26
N ARG A 128 -1.71 -2.89 13.65
CA ARG A 128 -1.63 -2.44 15.04
C ARG A 128 -2.53 -1.23 15.25
N ALA A 129 -3.08 -1.08 16.44
CA ALA A 129 -3.93 0.07 16.76
C ALA A 129 -3.66 0.63 18.16
N LEU A 130 -3.71 1.95 18.28
CA LEU A 130 -3.77 2.68 19.53
C LEU A 130 -5.04 3.55 19.56
N CYS A 131 -5.93 3.28 20.51
CA CYS A 131 -7.16 4.02 20.70
C CYS A 131 -7.09 4.86 21.98
N VAL A 132 -7.29 6.16 21.88
CA VAL A 132 -7.20 7.11 22.99
C VAL A 132 -8.53 7.82 23.19
N GLY A 133 -9.07 7.81 24.40
CA GLY A 133 -10.29 8.54 24.77
C GLY A 133 -10.09 9.36 26.03
N VAL A 134 -10.39 10.64 25.97
CA VAL A 134 -10.26 11.58 27.11
C VAL A 134 -11.61 12.21 27.36
N GLY A 135 -12.29 11.72 28.39
CA GLY A 135 -13.54 12.28 28.91
C GLY A 135 -13.34 13.02 30.21
N ASP A 136 -12.51 12.49 31.11
CA ASP A 136 -12.21 13.06 32.42
C ASP A 136 -10.89 13.85 32.39
N TYR A 137 -10.98 15.15 32.60
CA TYR A 137 -9.84 16.08 32.57
C TYR A 137 -9.39 16.44 33.99
N ILE A 138 -8.30 15.82 34.42
CA ILE A 138 -7.78 15.81 35.82
C ILE A 138 -7.70 17.20 36.48
N ASN A 139 -7.44 18.24 35.71
CA ASN A 139 -7.21 19.61 36.24
C ASN A 139 -8.42 20.55 36.06
N TYR A 140 -9.54 20.03 35.59
CA TYR A 140 -10.75 20.80 35.33
C TYR A 140 -11.93 20.13 36.07
N GLU A 141 -12.75 20.89 36.77
CA GLU A 141 -13.86 20.34 37.56
C GLU A 141 -15.17 20.37 36.75
N GLY A 142 -15.67 19.19 36.44
CA GLY A 142 -17.09 18.83 36.29
C GLY A 142 -17.94 19.42 35.17
N ASN A 143 -17.59 20.54 34.53
CA ASN A 143 -18.37 21.12 33.43
C ASN A 143 -17.71 20.98 32.06
N ASP A 144 -16.48 20.55 32.05
CA ASP A 144 -15.67 20.42 30.83
C ASP A 144 -15.36 18.95 30.50
N ASP A 145 -15.91 18.03 31.33
CA ASP A 145 -15.79 16.59 31.07
C ASP A 145 -16.74 16.15 29.98
N LEU A 146 -16.26 15.20 29.18
CA LEU A 146 -16.99 14.52 28.11
C LEU A 146 -17.37 13.11 28.57
N LEU A 147 -18.57 12.66 28.22
CA LEU A 147 -19.02 11.33 28.64
C LEU A 147 -18.77 10.26 27.58
N ALA A 148 -18.70 10.63 26.29
CA ALA A 148 -18.59 9.70 25.17
C ALA A 148 -17.20 9.08 24.97
N PRO A 149 -16.05 9.77 25.15
CA PRO A 149 -14.76 9.29 24.65
C PRO A 149 -14.34 7.91 25.16
N SER A 150 -14.63 7.59 26.43
CA SER A 150 -14.32 6.27 26.98
C SER A 150 -15.15 5.15 26.34
N TYR A 151 -16.43 5.41 26.01
CA TYR A 151 -17.29 4.46 25.29
C TYR A 151 -16.92 4.37 23.82
N ASP A 152 -16.53 5.46 23.20
CA ASP A 152 -16.10 5.53 21.81
C ASP A 152 -14.85 4.68 21.55
N VAL A 153 -13.90 4.70 22.48
CA VAL A 153 -12.74 3.79 22.44
C VAL A 153 -13.18 2.33 22.41
N ASP A 154 -14.17 1.94 23.23
CA ASP A 154 -14.65 0.56 23.24
C ASP A 154 -15.31 0.17 21.92
N ARG A 155 -16.08 1.08 21.31
CA ARG A 155 -16.73 0.86 20.01
C ARG A 155 -15.71 0.69 18.87
N ILE A 156 -14.74 1.59 18.79
CA ILE A 156 -13.66 1.49 17.80
C ILE A 156 -12.89 0.18 17.97
N ARG A 157 -12.53 -0.16 19.22
CA ARG A 157 -11.86 -1.43 19.48
C ARG A 157 -12.68 -2.64 19.05
N GLN A 158 -13.99 -2.61 19.26
CA GLN A 158 -14.89 -3.68 18.83
C GLN A 158 -14.86 -3.88 17.33
N ILE A 159 -14.96 -2.83 16.51
CA ILE A 159 -14.91 -2.97 15.05
C ILE A 159 -13.54 -3.44 14.57
N LEU A 160 -12.44 -2.95 15.16
CA LEU A 160 -11.08 -3.39 14.79
C LEU A 160 -10.84 -4.87 15.14
N GLN A 161 -11.39 -5.38 16.24
CA GLN A 161 -11.29 -6.79 16.61
C GLN A 161 -12.03 -7.73 15.63
N GLN A 162 -13.03 -7.22 14.91
CA GLN A 162 -13.80 -7.97 13.93
C GLN A 162 -13.14 -8.01 12.54
N CYS A 163 -12.16 -7.13 12.27
CA CYS A 163 -11.50 -7.05 10.98
C CYS A 163 -10.78 -8.34 10.61
N ARG A 164 -10.85 -8.66 9.29
CA ARG A 164 -10.19 -9.82 8.66
C ARG A 164 -9.63 -9.36 7.31
N PHE A 165 -8.35 -8.98 7.28
CA PHE A 165 -7.75 -8.38 6.10
C PHE A 165 -7.16 -9.42 5.16
N GLY A 166 -7.42 -9.24 3.88
CA GLY A 166 -6.87 -10.05 2.80
C GLY A 166 -7.30 -11.51 2.81
N PRO A 167 -6.78 -12.30 1.86
CA PRO A 167 -7.15 -13.72 1.72
C PRO A 167 -6.76 -14.57 2.92
N SER A 168 -5.77 -14.14 3.69
CA SER A 168 -5.28 -14.84 4.88
C SER A 168 -6.05 -14.49 6.15
N ASN A 169 -7.07 -13.63 6.09
CA ASN A 169 -7.86 -13.18 7.24
C ASN A 169 -6.99 -12.59 8.37
N ILE A 170 -6.06 -11.70 8.00
CA ILE A 170 -5.14 -11.07 8.96
C ILE A 170 -5.94 -10.25 9.96
N ILE A 171 -5.63 -10.41 11.23
CA ILE A 171 -6.26 -9.66 12.33
C ILE A 171 -5.28 -8.64 12.90
N PHE A 172 -5.77 -7.70 13.68
CA PHE A 172 -4.89 -6.82 14.45
C PHE A 172 -4.05 -7.64 15.44
N SER A 173 -2.74 -7.52 15.36
CA SER A 173 -1.80 -8.16 16.28
C SER A 173 -1.84 -7.54 17.67
N ASN A 174 -2.13 -6.23 17.73
CA ASN A 174 -2.25 -5.46 18.97
C ASN A 174 -3.27 -4.34 18.79
N ILE A 175 -4.19 -4.20 19.77
CA ILE A 175 -5.11 -3.07 19.91
C ILE A 175 -4.95 -2.50 21.32
N SER A 176 -4.01 -1.57 21.47
CA SER A 176 -3.76 -0.85 22.72
C SER A 176 -4.80 0.27 22.91
N TYR A 177 -5.03 0.64 24.15
CA TYR A 177 -5.92 1.78 24.43
C TYR A 177 -5.52 2.52 25.71
N LEU A 178 -5.87 3.80 25.73
CA LEU A 178 -5.75 4.68 26.90
C LEU A 178 -7.09 5.39 27.10
N LYS A 179 -7.55 5.48 28.34
CA LYS A 179 -8.79 6.17 28.70
C LYS A 179 -8.56 7.11 29.89
N ASP A 180 -9.18 8.29 29.82
CA ASP A 180 -9.25 9.27 30.90
C ASP A 180 -7.87 9.48 31.56
N TRP A 181 -7.72 9.33 32.87
CA TRP A 181 -6.47 9.54 33.59
C TRP A 181 -5.24 8.78 33.06
N GLN A 182 -5.44 7.74 32.27
CA GLN A 182 -4.34 7.03 31.59
C GLN A 182 -3.85 7.79 30.35
N ALA A 183 -4.72 8.59 29.74
CA ALA A 183 -4.45 9.30 28.48
C ALA A 183 -3.78 10.67 28.72
N ILE A 184 -2.77 10.71 29.61
CA ILE A 184 -1.92 11.90 29.80
C ILE A 184 -0.93 12.01 28.61
N LYS A 185 -0.45 13.23 28.33
CA LYS A 185 0.46 13.51 27.20
C LYS A 185 1.62 12.53 27.09
N LEU A 186 2.32 12.30 28.21
CA LEU A 186 3.48 11.39 28.23
C LEU A 186 3.07 9.98 27.82
N ASN A 187 1.99 9.46 28.34
CA ASN A 187 1.53 8.10 28.06
C ASN A 187 1.08 7.96 26.60
N ILE A 188 0.38 8.95 26.04
CA ILE A 188 -0.05 8.93 24.63
C ILE A 188 1.18 8.80 23.72
N LEU A 189 2.18 9.69 23.89
CA LEU A 189 3.39 9.68 23.05
C LEU A 189 4.23 8.41 23.24
N GLN A 190 4.34 7.89 24.48
CA GLN A 190 5.03 6.63 24.74
C GLN A 190 4.28 5.43 24.14
N ASN A 191 2.95 5.42 24.21
CA ASN A 191 2.14 4.35 23.63
C ASN A 191 2.14 4.38 22.11
N ILE A 192 2.24 5.52 21.44
CA ILE A 192 2.50 5.60 20.00
C ILE A 192 3.79 4.80 19.68
N SER A 193 4.89 5.12 20.36
CA SER A 193 6.17 4.42 20.12
C SER A 193 6.12 2.93 20.46
N SER A 194 5.50 2.56 21.59
CA SER A 194 5.51 1.16 22.06
C SER A 194 4.50 0.27 21.32
N THR A 195 3.29 0.77 21.02
CA THR A 195 2.26 0.00 20.30
C THR A 195 2.70 -0.32 18.89
N PHE A 196 3.38 0.62 18.23
CA PHE A 196 3.84 0.47 16.85
C PHE A 196 5.30 0.03 16.73
N SER A 197 5.92 -0.39 17.84
CA SER A 197 7.29 -0.92 17.83
C SER A 197 7.40 -2.14 16.92
N GLY A 198 8.46 -2.19 16.11
CA GLY A 198 8.69 -3.27 15.15
C GLY A 198 7.81 -3.18 13.88
N ALA A 199 7.15 -2.04 13.65
CA ALA A 199 6.50 -1.79 12.37
C ALA A 199 7.54 -1.61 11.26
N ASP A 200 7.22 -2.08 10.07
CA ASP A 200 8.03 -1.91 8.86
C ASP A 200 7.24 -1.22 7.73
N SER A 201 7.81 -1.19 6.52
CA SER A 201 7.27 -0.39 5.42
C SER A 201 5.95 -0.90 4.85
N ASN A 202 5.57 -2.16 5.08
CA ASN A 202 4.32 -2.76 4.61
C ASN A 202 3.23 -2.80 5.68
N ASP A 203 3.57 -2.47 6.94
CA ASP A 203 2.66 -2.53 8.08
C ASP A 203 1.65 -1.38 8.10
N ILE A 204 0.56 -1.58 8.85
CA ILE A 204 -0.53 -0.63 8.95
C ILE A 204 -0.82 -0.32 10.43
N SER A 205 -0.66 0.97 10.78
CA SER A 205 -0.79 1.48 12.14
C SER A 205 -2.00 2.41 12.24
N TYR A 206 -2.94 2.08 13.14
CA TYR A 206 -4.16 2.86 13.38
C TYR A 206 -4.01 3.71 14.63
N PHE A 207 -4.25 4.99 14.50
CA PHE A 207 -4.35 5.91 15.63
C PHE A 207 -5.75 6.53 15.69
N TYR A 208 -6.43 6.32 16.80
CA TYR A 208 -7.74 6.91 17.08
C TYR A 208 -7.65 7.79 18.32
N PHE A 209 -8.27 8.98 18.25
CA PHE A 209 -8.43 9.88 19.38
C PHE A 209 -9.87 10.39 19.45
N SER A 210 -10.48 10.37 20.66
CA SER A 210 -11.72 11.03 21.00
C SER A 210 -11.52 11.87 22.26
N GLY A 211 -11.91 13.16 22.21
CA GLY A 211 -11.74 14.11 23.29
C GLY A 211 -11.72 15.55 22.81
N HIS A 212 -11.40 16.47 23.70
CA HIS A 212 -11.28 17.87 23.31
C HIS A 212 -10.13 18.14 22.35
N GLY A 213 -10.38 19.06 21.42
CA GLY A 213 -9.36 19.69 20.58
C GLY A 213 -9.38 21.21 20.77
N ALA A 214 -8.28 21.88 20.47
CA ALA A 214 -8.16 23.33 20.61
C ALA A 214 -7.28 23.93 19.50
N LEU A 215 -7.55 25.19 19.19
CA LEU A 215 -6.71 26.04 18.36
C LEU A 215 -6.16 27.19 19.21
N VAL A 216 -4.83 27.30 19.27
CA VAL A 216 -4.16 28.41 19.95
C VAL A 216 -3.23 29.13 18.99
N GLY A 217 -3.56 30.36 18.67
CA GLY A 217 -2.89 31.06 17.55
C GLY A 217 -3.21 30.37 16.23
N ASN A 218 -2.18 29.87 15.57
CA ASN A 218 -2.28 29.08 14.33
C ASN A 218 -1.89 27.62 14.56
N THR A 219 -1.86 27.13 15.79
CA THR A 219 -1.48 25.76 16.11
C THR A 219 -2.66 25.01 16.70
N SER A 220 -2.97 23.88 16.10
CA SER A 220 -4.01 22.95 16.55
C SER A 220 -3.47 21.92 17.53
N TYR A 221 -4.30 21.52 18.48
CA TYR A 221 -3.94 20.61 19.56
C TYR A 221 -5.03 19.58 19.81
N ILE A 222 -4.64 18.37 20.18
CA ILE A 222 -5.49 17.44 20.93
C ILE A 222 -5.18 17.59 22.42
N CYS A 223 -6.20 17.42 23.28
CA CYS A 223 -6.13 17.68 24.70
C CYS A 223 -6.01 16.37 25.49
N PRO A 224 -4.82 16.05 26.04
CA PRO A 224 -4.68 14.94 27.00
C PRO A 224 -5.35 15.20 28.35
N ALA A 225 -5.56 14.13 29.12
CA ALA A 225 -6.24 14.20 30.42
C ALA A 225 -5.55 15.10 31.47
N ASP A 226 -4.22 15.25 31.35
CA ASP A 226 -3.41 16.11 32.24
C ASP A 226 -3.27 17.54 31.71
N LEU A 227 -4.15 18.00 30.84
CA LEU A 227 -4.13 19.35 30.30
C LEU A 227 -4.12 20.40 31.43
N THR A 228 -3.10 21.26 31.40
CA THR A 228 -3.01 22.44 32.30
C THR A 228 -2.77 23.72 31.50
N SER A 229 -2.03 23.60 30.39
CA SER A 229 -1.83 24.67 29.44
C SER A 229 -1.48 24.07 28.06
N PHE A 230 -1.90 24.75 26.99
CA PHE A 230 -1.64 24.26 25.63
C PHE A 230 -0.14 24.17 25.30
N ALA A 231 0.65 25.10 25.84
CA ALA A 231 2.10 25.10 25.54
C ALA A 231 2.86 23.90 26.16
N ASN A 232 2.38 23.36 27.29
CA ASN A 232 3.15 22.34 28.03
C ASN A 232 2.53 20.95 28.01
N SER A 233 1.21 20.86 28.05
CA SER A 233 0.50 19.59 28.27
C SER A 233 -0.44 19.18 27.13
N ALA A 234 -0.77 20.07 26.20
CA ALA A 234 -1.45 19.68 24.96
C ALA A 234 -0.47 19.05 23.95
N ILE A 235 -0.97 18.25 23.02
CA ILE A 235 -0.21 17.67 21.92
C ILE A 235 -0.60 18.45 20.66
N SER A 236 0.35 19.17 20.07
CA SER A 236 0.12 19.84 18.78
C SER A 236 -0.02 18.82 17.65
N VAL A 237 -0.69 19.22 16.57
CA VAL A 237 -0.81 18.38 15.37
C VAL A 237 0.56 18.05 14.77
N ASP A 238 1.51 19.01 14.78
CA ASP A 238 2.87 18.78 14.35
C ASP A 238 3.62 17.78 15.26
N GLU A 239 3.40 17.83 16.56
CA GLU A 239 3.98 16.90 17.53
C GLU A 239 3.40 15.49 17.36
N LEU A 240 2.09 15.39 17.13
CA LEU A 240 1.42 14.11 16.81
C LEU A 240 1.92 13.53 15.50
N GLU A 241 2.01 14.35 14.43
CA GLU A 241 2.54 13.93 13.14
C GLU A 241 3.99 13.47 13.27
N SER A 242 4.82 14.23 13.99
CA SER A 242 6.23 13.85 14.21
C SER A 242 6.37 12.50 14.93
N ALA A 243 5.48 12.21 15.90
CA ALA A 243 5.46 10.91 16.56
C ALA A 243 5.01 9.77 15.63
N LEU A 244 4.02 10.02 14.78
CA LEU A 244 3.50 9.03 13.83
C LEU A 244 4.42 8.84 12.62
N SER A 245 5.08 9.89 12.13
CA SER A 245 6.01 9.80 10.98
C SER A 245 7.26 8.97 11.28
N ALA A 246 7.62 8.85 12.56
CA ALA A 246 8.71 7.96 12.99
C ALA A 246 8.39 6.46 12.80
N ILE A 247 7.12 6.11 12.55
CA ILE A 247 6.65 4.75 12.39
C ILE A 247 6.58 4.44 10.88
N PRO A 248 7.25 3.38 10.40
CA PRO A 248 7.16 2.97 9.00
C PRO A 248 5.75 2.54 8.59
N GLY A 249 5.52 2.38 7.30
CA GLY A 249 4.27 1.88 6.74
C GLY A 249 3.15 2.91 6.69
N ILE A 250 1.91 2.43 6.55
CA ILE A 250 0.71 3.26 6.40
C ILE A 250 0.13 3.60 7.78
N LYS A 251 -0.24 4.88 7.96
CA LYS A 251 -0.93 5.37 9.16
C LYS A 251 -2.38 5.70 8.84
N VAL A 252 -3.30 5.02 9.51
CA VAL A 252 -4.73 5.34 9.51
C VAL A 252 -5.03 6.15 10.76
N VAL A 253 -5.52 7.38 10.59
CA VAL A 253 -5.72 8.33 11.68
C VAL A 253 -7.18 8.77 11.72
N PHE A 254 -7.85 8.48 12.83
CA PHE A 254 -9.21 8.93 13.08
C PHE A 254 -9.22 9.88 14.26
N LEU A 255 -9.71 11.10 14.06
CA LEU A 255 -9.80 12.12 15.11
C LEU A 255 -11.26 12.53 15.30
N ASP A 256 -11.80 12.14 16.45
CA ASP A 256 -13.08 12.64 16.95
C ASP A 256 -12.81 13.69 18.04
N SER A 257 -12.36 14.85 17.60
CA SER A 257 -12.08 15.95 18.50
C SER A 257 -12.58 17.24 17.92
N CYS A 258 -13.23 18.01 18.75
CA CYS A 258 -13.80 19.28 18.44
C CYS A 258 -13.35 20.33 19.39
N TYR A 259 -13.62 21.51 18.95
CA TYR A 259 -13.51 22.67 19.77
C TYR A 259 -14.59 22.68 20.86
N SER A 260 -14.22 22.51 22.11
CA SER A 260 -15.07 22.90 23.21
C SER A 260 -14.77 24.35 23.57
N GLY A 261 -15.68 25.25 23.26
CA GLY A 261 -15.60 26.66 23.68
C GLY A 261 -15.50 26.84 25.20
N GLY A 262 -15.75 25.79 25.98
CA GLY A 262 -15.63 25.76 27.43
C GLY A 262 -14.19 25.89 27.92
N PHE A 263 -13.23 25.22 27.30
CA PHE A 263 -11.81 25.30 27.67
C PHE A 263 -11.18 26.66 27.41
N ILE A 264 -11.73 27.45 26.49
CA ILE A 264 -11.29 28.83 26.23
C ILE A 264 -12.16 29.82 26.97
N GLY A 265 -12.91 29.39 27.99
CA GLY A 265 -13.70 30.23 28.84
C GLY A 265 -12.87 31.33 29.51
N LYS A 266 -13.14 32.57 29.16
CA LYS A 266 -12.89 33.82 29.87
C LYS A 266 -11.57 34.57 29.76
N SER A 267 -10.58 34.20 28.96
CA SER A 267 -9.38 35.05 28.85
C SER A 267 -8.67 35.06 27.51
N MET A 268 -9.36 34.96 26.38
CA MET A 268 -8.74 35.21 25.10
C MET A 268 -9.44 36.32 24.33
N ASP A 269 -8.63 37.21 23.80
CA ASP A 269 -8.96 38.42 23.09
C ASP A 269 -10.14 38.25 22.11
N GLU A 270 -11.16 39.07 22.22
CA GLU A 270 -12.48 38.98 21.55
C GLU A 270 -12.48 39.25 20.05
N THR A 271 -11.34 39.16 19.36
CA THR A 271 -11.23 39.61 17.97
C THR A 271 -11.24 38.51 16.90
N ILE A 272 -11.27 37.22 17.26
CA ILE A 272 -11.37 36.12 16.28
C ILE A 272 -12.71 35.40 16.49
N THR A 273 -13.57 35.44 15.50
CA THR A 273 -14.85 34.74 15.53
C THR A 273 -14.66 33.23 15.66
N SER A 274 -15.49 32.57 16.43
CA SER A 274 -15.47 31.12 16.67
C SER A 274 -15.44 30.29 15.40
N LYS A 275 -15.94 30.85 14.30
CA LYS A 275 -15.97 30.31 12.96
C LYS A 275 -14.58 30.14 12.31
N GLU A 276 -13.66 31.12 12.48
CA GLU A 276 -12.32 31.07 11.86
C GLU A 276 -11.36 30.11 12.58
N LYS A 277 -11.62 29.82 13.85
CA LYS A 277 -10.71 29.00 14.69
C LYS A 277 -10.77 27.51 14.36
N LEU A 278 -11.92 27.01 14.03
CA LEU A 278 -12.15 25.58 13.81
C LEU A 278 -11.79 25.14 12.38
N ASP A 279 -11.97 26.01 11.34
CA ASP A 279 -11.46 25.84 9.98
C ASP A 279 -10.00 25.48 10.02
N THR A 280 -9.32 26.21 10.87
CA THR A 280 -7.88 26.10 10.97
C THR A 280 -7.47 24.76 11.56
N PHE A 281 -8.21 24.18 12.54
CA PHE A 281 -7.84 22.88 13.14
C PHE A 281 -7.92 21.73 12.11
N ASN A 282 -9.07 21.49 11.51
CA ASN A 282 -9.20 20.37 10.58
C ASN A 282 -8.40 20.58 9.29
N ASN A 283 -8.33 21.82 8.79
CA ASN A 283 -7.47 22.12 7.65
C ASN A 283 -5.99 21.97 8.01
N GLU A 284 -5.59 22.31 9.22
CA GLU A 284 -4.22 22.13 9.69
C GLU A 284 -3.88 20.64 9.86
N VAL A 285 -4.77 19.83 10.45
CA VAL A 285 -4.62 18.38 10.54
C VAL A 285 -4.42 17.79 9.13
N ILE A 286 -5.34 18.09 8.21
CA ILE A 286 -5.24 17.60 6.84
C ILE A 286 -3.97 18.14 6.16
N ASN A 287 -3.63 19.41 6.33
CA ASN A 287 -2.43 20.01 5.77
C ASN A 287 -1.15 19.40 6.32
N VAL A 288 -1.06 19.21 7.65
CA VAL A 288 0.12 18.62 8.29
C VAL A 288 0.35 17.21 7.77
N PHE A 289 -0.67 16.36 7.78
CA PHE A 289 -0.54 14.97 7.32
C PHE A 289 -0.36 14.87 5.79
N SER A 290 -0.96 15.75 5.01
CA SER A 290 -0.73 15.79 3.56
C SER A 290 0.67 16.28 3.18
N GLN A 291 1.25 17.21 3.96
CA GLN A 291 2.63 17.65 3.79
C GLN A 291 3.63 16.58 4.21
N ALA A 292 3.31 15.79 5.22
CA ALA A 292 4.14 14.65 5.63
C ALA A 292 4.30 13.63 4.49
N ASP A 293 3.22 13.33 3.76
CA ASP A 293 3.29 12.50 2.55
C ASP A 293 4.22 13.08 1.47
N SER A 294 4.33 14.40 1.37
CA SER A 294 5.20 15.06 0.39
C SER A 294 6.65 15.19 0.83
N LYS A 295 6.92 15.17 2.13
CA LYS A 295 8.28 15.23 2.72
C LYS A 295 8.97 13.87 2.75
N GLY A 296 8.20 12.79 2.84
CA GLY A 296 8.71 11.42 2.85
C GLY A 296 8.91 10.89 1.44
N LEU A 297 10.13 10.60 1.10
CA LEU A 297 10.58 9.91 -0.11
C LEU A 297 9.53 8.94 -0.68
N LEU A 298 9.14 9.18 -1.95
CA LEU A 298 8.57 8.22 -2.87
C LEU A 298 7.07 7.88 -2.73
N THR A 299 6.25 8.59 -3.49
CA THR A 299 5.06 8.08 -4.21
C THR A 299 3.98 7.30 -3.44
N THR A 300 4.10 7.03 -2.15
CA THR A 300 3.10 6.35 -1.35
C THR A 300 2.47 7.33 -0.36
N ASN A 301 1.19 7.56 -0.56
CA ASN A 301 0.31 8.25 0.36
C ASN A 301 0.24 7.49 1.71
N GLN A 302 1.15 7.79 2.62
CA GLN A 302 1.34 7.06 3.88
C GLN A 302 0.24 7.31 4.92
N TYR A 303 -0.51 8.40 4.79
CA TYR A 303 -1.57 8.74 5.72
C TYR A 303 -2.96 8.55 5.12
N LYS A 304 -3.86 8.02 5.94
CA LYS A 304 -5.29 7.85 5.69
C LYS A 304 -6.02 8.49 6.86
N VAL A 305 -6.53 9.70 6.67
CA VAL A 305 -7.03 10.54 7.75
C VAL A 305 -8.53 10.78 7.59
N LEU A 306 -9.27 10.62 8.68
CA LEU A 306 -10.67 10.97 8.78
C LEU A 306 -10.90 11.78 10.07
N THR A 307 -11.47 12.98 9.96
CA THR A 307 -11.73 13.85 11.11
C THR A 307 -13.20 14.19 11.23
N SER A 308 -13.65 14.41 12.45
CA SER A 308 -15.07 14.43 12.81
C SER A 308 -15.83 15.64 12.28
N CYS A 309 -15.24 16.80 12.12
CA CYS A 309 -15.97 18.00 11.72
C CYS A 309 -15.13 19.01 10.96
N HIS A 310 -15.84 19.85 10.21
CA HIS A 310 -15.29 21.06 9.62
C HIS A 310 -15.29 22.20 10.67
N TYR A 311 -14.55 23.19 10.43
CA TYR A 311 -14.07 24.29 11.27
C TYR A 311 -15.05 25.21 12.00
N TYR A 312 -16.29 25.28 11.62
CA TYR A 312 -17.27 26.12 12.28
C TYR A 312 -18.35 25.33 13.02
N GLN A 313 -18.06 24.06 13.29
CA GLN A 313 -19.04 23.15 13.81
C GLN A 313 -18.53 22.48 15.07
N GLU A 314 -19.39 22.37 16.05
CA GLU A 314 -19.10 21.61 17.25
C GLU A 314 -19.30 20.12 16.95
N CYS A 315 -18.37 19.27 17.35
CA CYS A 315 -18.58 17.84 17.47
C CYS A 315 -19.60 17.59 18.56
N MET A 316 -20.40 16.58 18.33
CA MET A 316 -21.47 16.29 19.25
C MET A 316 -21.28 14.96 19.92
N GLU A 317 -21.51 15.01 21.21
CA GLU A 317 -21.89 13.84 21.97
C GLU A 317 -23.40 13.73 22.04
N LEU A 318 -23.92 12.52 21.88
CA LEU A 318 -25.28 12.19 22.27
C LEU A 318 -25.29 11.53 23.64
N LEU A 319 -26.01 12.17 24.56
CA LEU A 319 -26.14 11.73 25.93
C LEU A 319 -27.55 11.19 26.13
N PRO A 320 -27.72 10.10 26.92
CA PRO A 320 -29.06 9.62 27.26
C PRO A 320 -29.79 10.66 28.14
N VAL A 321 -31.04 10.98 27.79
CA VAL A 321 -31.92 11.83 28.61
C VAL A 321 -32.29 11.13 29.91
N ILE A 322 -32.48 9.81 29.84
CA ILE A 322 -32.70 8.96 31.01
C ILE A 322 -31.43 8.13 31.21
N PRO A 323 -30.78 8.20 32.37
CA PRO A 323 -29.60 7.40 32.64
C PRO A 323 -29.85 5.91 32.43
N GLY A 324 -29.02 5.27 31.55
CA GLY A 324 -29.07 3.87 31.24
C GLY A 324 -29.88 3.48 29.98
N ASP A 325 -30.49 4.45 29.29
CA ASP A 325 -31.18 4.14 28.02
C ASP A 325 -30.19 3.70 26.92
N PHE A 326 -29.03 4.34 26.85
CA PHE A 326 -27.91 3.98 26.01
C PHE A 326 -26.60 4.57 26.54
N ASP A 327 -25.49 4.02 26.12
CA ASP A 327 -24.17 4.58 26.44
C ASP A 327 -23.89 5.85 25.63
N PRO A 328 -23.35 6.92 26.21
CA PRO A 328 -22.95 8.11 25.47
C PRO A 328 -22.07 7.81 24.26
N PHE A 329 -22.17 8.62 23.23
CA PHE A 329 -21.32 8.47 22.03
C PHE A 329 -21.07 9.79 21.30
N GLY A 330 -19.86 9.91 20.72
CA GLY A 330 -19.58 10.90 19.70
C GLY A 330 -20.33 10.55 18.41
N VAL A 331 -21.01 11.52 17.81
CA VAL A 331 -21.83 11.27 16.60
C VAL A 331 -20.97 10.76 15.45
N PHE A 332 -19.78 11.31 15.26
CA PHE A 332 -18.82 10.84 14.28
C PHE A 332 -18.39 9.40 14.53
N THR A 333 -17.95 9.10 15.75
CA THR A 333 -17.49 7.75 16.12
C THR A 333 -18.61 6.73 15.95
N MET A 334 -19.84 7.08 16.39
CA MET A 334 -20.96 6.16 16.22
C MET A 334 -21.29 5.89 14.76
N ALA A 335 -21.29 6.93 13.93
CA ALA A 335 -21.50 6.79 12.49
C ALA A 335 -20.41 5.91 11.82
N LEU A 336 -19.14 6.14 12.19
CA LEU A 336 -18.02 5.33 11.70
C LEU A 336 -18.17 3.87 12.12
N CYS A 337 -18.47 3.62 13.38
CA CYS A 337 -18.63 2.28 13.93
C CYS A 337 -19.83 1.55 13.32
N GLU A 338 -20.98 2.21 13.17
CA GLU A 338 -22.17 1.64 12.52
C GLU A 338 -21.86 1.29 11.06
N GLY A 339 -21.24 2.22 10.33
CA GLY A 339 -20.85 1.99 8.93
C GLY A 339 -19.87 0.82 8.76
N CYS A 340 -19.04 0.58 9.77
CA CYS A 340 -17.94 -0.38 9.77
C CYS A 340 -18.23 -1.67 10.56
N GLY A 341 -19.47 -2.01 10.83
CA GLY A 341 -19.82 -3.35 11.32
C GLY A 341 -20.12 -3.47 12.80
N TYR A 342 -20.30 -2.38 13.55
CA TYR A 342 -20.58 -2.42 15.00
C TYR A 342 -21.78 -3.29 15.35
N TYR A 343 -22.83 -3.27 14.52
CA TYR A 343 -24.04 -4.11 14.67
C TYR A 343 -24.02 -5.37 13.83
N GLY A 344 -22.86 -5.77 13.27
CA GLY A 344 -22.74 -6.97 12.45
C GLY A 344 -23.18 -6.81 10.98
N ASN A 345 -23.49 -5.58 10.56
CA ASN A 345 -23.72 -5.20 9.17
C ASN A 345 -22.78 -4.04 8.80
N TYR A 346 -22.49 -3.88 7.52
CA TYR A 346 -21.50 -2.94 7.01
C TYR A 346 -22.11 -1.97 6.00
N PRO A 347 -23.03 -1.07 6.44
CA PRO A 347 -23.75 -0.21 5.50
C PRO A 347 -22.87 0.81 4.78
N ALA A 348 -21.63 1.03 5.21
CA ALA A 348 -20.68 1.84 4.49
C ALA A 348 -20.07 1.11 3.27
N ASP A 349 -20.01 -0.21 3.26
CA ASP A 349 -19.60 -1.01 2.09
C ASP A 349 -20.65 -0.87 0.97
N SER A 350 -20.50 0.18 0.16
CA SER A 350 -21.48 0.56 -0.86
C SER A 350 -21.39 -0.27 -2.14
N ASN A 351 -20.23 -0.89 -2.39
CA ASN A 351 -19.96 -1.70 -3.57
C ASN A 351 -20.07 -3.21 -3.30
N LEU A 352 -20.27 -3.61 -2.03
CA LEU A 352 -20.44 -4.99 -1.55
C LEU A 352 -19.22 -5.88 -1.86
N ASP A 353 -18.01 -5.33 -1.72
CA ASP A 353 -16.77 -6.06 -1.96
C ASP A 353 -16.13 -6.65 -0.67
N THR A 354 -16.87 -6.63 0.45
CA THR A 354 -16.45 -7.06 1.79
C THR A 354 -15.41 -6.16 2.44
N LYS A 355 -15.26 -4.94 1.94
CA LYS A 355 -14.33 -3.93 2.46
C LYS A 355 -15.07 -2.62 2.65
N VAL A 356 -14.66 -1.89 3.67
CA VAL A 356 -15.03 -0.48 3.81
C VAL A 356 -13.78 0.33 3.53
N SER A 357 -13.74 0.99 2.40
CA SER A 357 -12.65 1.92 2.07
C SER A 357 -12.75 3.23 2.86
N LEU A 358 -11.65 3.97 2.93
CA LEU A 358 -11.64 5.31 3.54
C LEU A 358 -12.68 6.23 2.90
N GLN A 359 -12.85 6.15 1.57
CA GLN A 359 -13.84 6.96 0.85
C GLN A 359 -15.27 6.56 1.18
N GLU A 360 -15.57 5.28 1.26
CA GLU A 360 -16.89 4.78 1.62
C GLU A 360 -17.26 5.13 3.05
N ALA A 361 -16.32 4.95 3.99
CA ALA A 361 -16.52 5.39 5.37
C ALA A 361 -16.79 6.89 5.45
N TYR A 362 -16.01 7.72 4.74
CA TYR A 362 -16.23 9.16 4.67
C TYR A 362 -17.63 9.52 4.17
N LEU A 363 -18.05 8.92 3.06
CA LEU A 363 -19.37 9.21 2.47
C LEU A 363 -20.52 8.76 3.39
N TYR A 364 -20.37 7.60 4.03
CA TYR A 364 -21.36 7.10 4.98
C TYR A 364 -21.44 8.00 6.20
N VAL A 365 -20.31 8.30 6.86
CA VAL A 365 -20.28 9.16 8.04
C VAL A 365 -20.82 10.54 7.73
N LYS A 366 -20.42 11.13 6.62
CA LYS A 366 -20.93 12.44 6.16
C LYS A 366 -22.44 12.40 5.97
N SER A 367 -22.96 11.38 5.32
CA SER A 367 -24.41 11.22 5.12
C SER A 367 -25.16 11.03 6.43
N TYR A 368 -24.60 10.22 7.34
CA TYR A 368 -25.19 9.94 8.66
C TYR A 368 -25.27 11.21 9.49
N VAL A 369 -24.18 11.95 9.60
CA VAL A 369 -24.10 13.19 10.36
C VAL A 369 -25.03 14.27 9.81
N MET A 370 -25.14 14.38 8.48
CA MET A 370 -26.07 15.33 7.84
C MET A 370 -27.55 14.92 7.99
N GLN A 371 -27.84 13.63 8.05
CA GLN A 371 -29.21 13.11 8.25
C GLN A 371 -29.60 13.09 9.73
N SER A 372 -28.64 13.12 10.62
CA SER A 372 -28.86 13.33 12.05
C SER A 372 -29.28 14.78 12.29
N ASP A 373 -30.26 15.27 11.52
CA ASP A 373 -31.20 16.29 11.98
C ASP A 373 -31.85 15.74 13.26
N ILE A 374 -31.04 15.59 14.30
CA ILE A 374 -31.58 15.53 15.65
C ILE A 374 -32.19 16.91 15.80
N GLN A 375 -33.48 16.97 15.46
CA GLN A 375 -34.31 18.14 15.66
C GLN A 375 -34.43 18.38 17.18
N LEU A 376 -33.32 18.79 17.78
CA LEU A 376 -33.38 19.51 19.01
C LEU A 376 -34.03 20.85 18.65
N PRO A 377 -35.15 21.20 19.26
CA PRO A 377 -35.82 22.45 18.91
C PRO A 377 -34.84 23.61 19.12
N ASN A 378 -34.43 24.26 18.02
CA ASN A 378 -33.52 25.38 17.87
C ASN A 378 -32.01 25.11 17.77
N ILE A 379 -31.54 23.92 17.52
CA ILE A 379 -30.13 23.65 17.26
C ILE A 379 -30.03 22.94 15.90
N SER A 380 -29.57 23.66 14.89
CA SER A 380 -29.16 23.07 13.61
C SER A 380 -27.69 22.69 13.74
N ILE A 381 -27.42 21.41 13.87
CA ILE A 381 -26.06 20.89 13.98
C ILE A 381 -25.66 20.40 12.62
N ILE A 382 -24.68 21.06 12.05
CA ILE A 382 -24.06 20.63 10.80
C ILE A 382 -22.62 20.27 11.15
N GLN A 383 -22.32 18.98 11.11
CA GLN A 383 -20.98 18.44 11.30
C GLN A 383 -20.44 18.02 9.92
N ASP A 384 -19.38 18.65 9.44
CA ASP A 384 -18.83 18.40 8.11
C ASP A 384 -17.50 17.65 8.21
N VAL A 385 -17.58 16.36 8.08
CA VAL A 385 -16.46 15.40 8.16
C VAL A 385 -15.41 15.68 7.09
N GLN A 386 -14.13 15.57 7.43
CA GLN A 386 -13.03 15.75 6.48
C GLN A 386 -12.27 14.45 6.25
N VAL A 387 -11.70 14.28 5.07
CA VAL A 387 -10.96 13.08 4.65
C VAL A 387 -9.69 13.42 3.88
N TYR A 388 -8.62 12.66 4.13
CA TYR A 388 -7.41 12.72 3.33
C TYR A 388 -6.81 11.31 3.14
N PRO A 389 -6.42 10.91 1.92
CA PRO A 389 -6.76 11.59 0.66
C PRO A 389 -8.23 11.34 0.27
N ASN A 390 -8.86 12.35 -0.33
CA ASN A 390 -10.20 12.19 -0.86
C ASN A 390 -10.18 11.23 -2.07
N GLY A 391 -11.18 10.36 -2.19
CA GLY A 391 -11.26 9.35 -3.23
C GLY A 391 -10.39 8.11 -2.98
N SER A 392 -9.90 7.90 -1.76
CA SER A 392 -9.05 6.75 -1.42
C SER A 392 -9.84 5.47 -1.30
N ASN A 393 -9.50 4.47 -2.11
CA ASN A 393 -10.03 3.11 -2.03
C ASN A 393 -9.25 2.24 -1.02
N PHE A 394 -8.41 2.82 -0.17
CA PHE A 394 -7.69 2.08 0.86
C PHE A 394 -8.68 1.47 1.85
N PRO A 395 -8.66 0.14 2.07
CA PRO A 395 -9.58 -0.51 2.99
C PRO A 395 -9.18 -0.18 4.44
N ILE A 396 -10.11 0.43 5.18
CA ILE A 396 -9.95 0.68 6.63
C ILE A 396 -10.62 -0.39 7.48
N VAL A 397 -11.53 -1.16 6.92
CA VAL A 397 -12.14 -2.36 7.50
C VAL A 397 -12.32 -3.39 6.40
N GLU A 398 -12.05 -4.65 6.70
CA GLU A 398 -12.33 -5.80 5.84
C GLU A 398 -12.90 -6.93 6.70
N TYR A 399 -13.92 -7.70 6.21
CA TYR A 399 -14.71 -8.62 7.02
C TYR A 399 -15.11 -9.91 6.29
#